data_dc46b1b19f83daca24baaa713e92122c
#
_entry.id   dc46b1b19f83daca24baaa713e92122c
#
_cell.length_a   1.000
_cell.length_b   1.000
_cell.length_c   1.000
_cell.angle_alpha   90.00
_cell.angle_beta   90.00
_cell.angle_gamma   90.00
#
_symmetry.space_group_name_H-M   'P 1'
#
loop_
_entity.id
_entity.type
_entity.pdbx_description
1 polymer ?
#
loop_
_entity_poly.entity_id
_entity_poly.type
_entity_poly.pdbx_seq_one_letter_code
_entity_poly.pdbx_strand_id
1 'polypeptide(L)'
;GEMFSEEDIRTAGKVCVIGKTIVDNLLPDGSDPIGKIIRCKQVPLRVIGVLKSKGYNSMGQDQDDVVLAPYTTVMKRLLAQTYLSGIFASALTEDMTEEAVDEITTILRREHKLKEQDDDDFTIRTQQELSSMMNTTTDLMTTLLACIAGISLIVDGIGIMNIMYVSVT
;
A
#
# COMPACT_ATOMS: atom_id res chain seq x y z
N GLY A 1 10.28 -4.77 -22.41
CA GLY A 1 9.89 -3.35 -22.35
C GLY A 1 10.84 -2.57 -21.47
N GLU A 2 10.70 -1.27 -21.51
CA GLU A 2 11.54 -0.33 -20.77
C GLU A 2 10.69 0.49 -19.79
N MET A 3 11.35 1.13 -18.83
CA MET A 3 10.71 2.11 -17.94
C MET A 3 10.69 3.48 -18.64
N PHE A 4 9.77 4.36 -18.28
CA PHE A 4 9.73 5.71 -18.83
C PHE A 4 10.98 6.53 -18.43
N SER A 5 11.42 7.37 -19.37
CA SER A 5 12.62 8.20 -19.24
C SER A 5 12.36 9.50 -18.46
N GLU A 6 13.42 10.20 -18.08
CA GLU A 6 13.31 11.54 -17.50
C GLU A 6 12.68 12.55 -18.49
N GLU A 7 12.87 12.34 -19.78
CA GLU A 7 12.23 13.15 -20.81
C GLU A 7 10.72 12.94 -20.83
N ASP A 8 10.25 11.70 -20.68
CA ASP A 8 8.81 11.39 -20.54
C ASP A 8 8.21 12.07 -19.30
N ILE A 9 8.95 12.10 -18.20
CA ILE A 9 8.54 12.80 -16.98
C ILE A 9 8.45 14.31 -17.25
N ARG A 10 9.47 14.92 -17.85
CA ARG A 10 9.51 16.36 -18.11
C ARG A 10 8.43 16.83 -19.07
N THR A 11 8.17 16.04 -20.13
CA THR A 11 7.20 16.39 -21.18
C THR A 11 5.77 15.94 -20.88
N ALA A 12 5.53 15.28 -19.75
CA ALA A 12 4.27 14.61 -19.43
C ALA A 12 3.85 13.65 -20.56
N GLY A 13 4.78 12.76 -20.94
CA GLY A 13 4.62 11.77 -22.01
C GLY A 13 3.44 10.85 -21.77
N LYS A 14 2.68 10.55 -22.80
CA LYS A 14 1.54 9.64 -22.75
C LYS A 14 2.00 8.18 -22.84
N VAL A 15 2.85 7.76 -21.92
CA VAL A 15 3.42 6.41 -21.83
C VAL A 15 3.06 5.78 -20.49
N CYS A 16 3.01 4.45 -20.47
CA CYS A 16 2.77 3.71 -19.24
C CYS A 16 3.46 2.34 -19.27
N VAL A 17 3.68 1.83 -18.07
CA VAL A 17 4.09 0.45 -17.80
C VAL A 17 2.95 -0.20 -17.02
N ILE A 18 2.55 -1.40 -17.41
CA ILE A 18 1.39 -2.09 -16.85
C ILE A 18 1.78 -3.38 -16.16
N GLY A 19 1.04 -3.76 -15.14
CA GLY A 19 1.20 -5.03 -14.44
C GLY A 19 0.59 -6.20 -15.22
N LYS A 20 0.93 -7.42 -14.81
CA LYS A 20 0.53 -8.65 -15.51
C LYS A 20 -0.98 -8.86 -15.52
N THR A 21 -1.67 -8.58 -14.43
CA THR A 21 -3.12 -8.71 -14.33
C THR A 21 -3.85 -7.82 -15.35
N ILE A 22 -3.35 -6.60 -15.59
CA ILE A 22 -3.89 -5.70 -16.60
C ILE A 22 -3.69 -6.26 -18.02
N VAL A 23 -2.52 -6.86 -18.28
CA VAL A 23 -2.25 -7.51 -19.57
C VAL A 23 -3.26 -8.63 -19.81
N ASP A 24 -3.44 -9.52 -18.84
CA ASP A 24 -4.31 -10.69 -18.96
C ASP A 24 -5.79 -10.30 -19.14
N ASN A 25 -6.21 -9.21 -18.48
CA ASN A 25 -7.58 -8.68 -18.61
C ASN A 25 -7.84 -7.96 -19.94
N LEU A 26 -6.88 -7.20 -20.44
CA LEU A 26 -7.05 -6.41 -21.66
C LEU A 26 -6.70 -7.18 -22.93
N LEU A 27 -5.83 -8.18 -22.83
CA LEU A 27 -5.28 -8.94 -23.97
C LEU A 27 -5.34 -10.45 -23.68
N PRO A 28 -6.55 -11.02 -23.52
CA PRO A 28 -6.71 -12.44 -23.24
C PRO A 28 -6.22 -13.35 -24.38
N ASP A 29 -6.03 -12.80 -25.55
CA ASP A 29 -5.47 -13.48 -26.72
C ASP A 29 -3.94 -13.69 -26.66
N GLY A 30 -3.27 -13.22 -25.60
CA GLY A 30 -1.82 -13.36 -25.41
C GLY A 30 -0.98 -12.48 -26.34
N SER A 31 -1.59 -11.51 -27.02
CA SER A 31 -0.87 -10.60 -27.91
C SER A 31 0.09 -9.68 -27.12
N ASP A 32 1.21 -9.30 -27.76
CA ASP A 32 2.19 -8.40 -27.13
C ASP A 32 1.55 -7.04 -26.77
N PRO A 33 1.56 -6.64 -25.50
CA PRO A 33 1.03 -5.37 -25.05
C PRO A 33 1.92 -4.17 -25.40
N ILE A 34 3.23 -4.39 -25.68
CA ILE A 34 4.16 -3.30 -25.94
C ILE A 34 3.80 -2.57 -27.23
N GLY A 35 3.78 -1.24 -27.16
CA GLY A 35 3.38 -0.38 -28.28
C GLY A 35 1.88 -0.17 -28.44
N LYS A 36 1.02 -0.99 -27.81
CA LYS A 36 -0.44 -0.79 -27.84
C LYS A 36 -0.83 0.43 -27.01
N ILE A 37 -1.99 0.99 -27.35
CA ILE A 37 -2.57 2.14 -26.66
C ILE A 37 -3.71 1.64 -25.78
N ILE A 38 -3.61 1.89 -24.48
CA ILE A 38 -4.68 1.67 -23.52
C ILE A 38 -5.30 3.00 -23.12
N ARG A 39 -6.56 3.00 -22.74
CA ARG A 39 -7.23 4.20 -22.21
C ARG A 39 -7.38 4.11 -20.70
N CYS A 40 -6.70 5.01 -20.00
CA CYS A 40 -6.89 5.21 -18.56
C CYS A 40 -7.80 6.43 -18.39
N LYS A 41 -9.02 6.23 -17.89
CA LYS A 41 -10.11 7.21 -17.96
C LYS A 41 -10.32 7.64 -19.43
N GLN A 42 -10.05 8.90 -19.77
CA GLN A 42 -10.19 9.40 -21.15
C GLN A 42 -8.84 9.67 -21.84
N VAL A 43 -7.71 9.39 -21.15
CA VAL A 43 -6.37 9.66 -21.66
C VAL A 43 -5.80 8.40 -22.32
N PRO A 44 -5.42 8.47 -23.60
CA PRO A 44 -4.70 7.37 -24.26
C PRO A 44 -3.25 7.34 -23.76
N LEU A 45 -2.80 6.18 -23.30
CA LEU A 45 -1.43 5.92 -22.87
C LEU A 45 -0.86 4.78 -23.71
N ARG A 46 0.35 4.95 -24.22
CA ARG A 46 1.07 3.92 -24.94
C ARG A 46 1.83 3.03 -23.96
N VAL A 47 1.63 1.73 -24.05
CA VAL A 47 2.34 0.75 -23.25
C VAL A 47 3.78 0.62 -23.75
N ILE A 48 4.76 0.88 -22.89
CA ILE A 48 6.20 0.76 -23.19
C ILE A 48 6.86 -0.38 -22.46
N GLY A 49 6.22 -0.92 -21.43
CA GLY A 49 6.74 -2.03 -20.66
C GLY A 49 5.67 -2.78 -19.88
N VAL A 50 6.02 -3.97 -19.45
CA VAL A 50 5.22 -4.82 -18.56
C VAL A 50 6.04 -5.16 -17.34
N LEU A 51 5.44 -5.03 -16.16
CA LEU A 51 6.07 -5.39 -14.90
C LEU A 51 6.18 -6.91 -14.77
N LYS A 52 7.24 -7.34 -14.09
CA LYS A 52 7.35 -8.75 -13.69
C LYS A 52 6.28 -9.04 -12.64
N SER A 53 5.55 -10.14 -12.81
CA SER A 53 4.50 -10.53 -11.86
C SER A 53 5.09 -10.75 -10.47
N LYS A 54 4.39 -10.22 -9.46
CA LYS A 54 4.65 -10.39 -8.02
C LYS A 54 3.57 -11.21 -7.32
N GLY A 55 2.37 -11.30 -7.94
CA GLY A 55 1.21 -11.96 -7.35
C GLY A 55 0.56 -11.16 -6.22
N TYR A 56 -0.06 -11.88 -5.29
CA TYR A 56 -0.77 -11.27 -4.16
C TYR A 56 0.16 -11.00 -2.98
N ASN A 57 -0.06 -9.88 -2.30
CA ASN A 57 0.63 -9.59 -1.05
C ASN A 57 0.01 -10.39 0.11
N SER A 58 0.63 -10.32 1.30
CA SER A 58 0.15 -10.99 2.53
C SER A 58 -1.24 -10.54 2.98
N MET A 59 -1.75 -9.42 2.48
CA MET A 59 -3.10 -8.90 2.74
C MET A 59 -4.10 -9.31 1.65
N GLY A 60 -3.72 -10.15 0.69
CA GLY A 60 -4.57 -10.61 -0.40
C GLY A 60 -4.81 -9.58 -1.50
N GLN A 61 -4.05 -8.49 -1.54
CA GLN A 61 -4.15 -7.51 -2.62
C GLN A 61 -3.28 -7.93 -3.80
N ASP A 62 -3.83 -7.83 -5.00
CA ASP A 62 -3.10 -8.07 -6.24
C ASP A 62 -2.11 -6.93 -6.50
N GLN A 63 -0.80 -7.27 -6.53
CA GLN A 63 0.27 -6.32 -6.81
C GLN A 63 0.48 -6.11 -8.32
N ASP A 64 -0.16 -6.93 -9.14
CA ASP A 64 -0.02 -6.92 -10.60
C ASP A 64 -1.15 -6.14 -11.29
N ASP A 65 -2.17 -5.68 -10.54
CA ASP A 65 -3.25 -4.81 -11.03
C ASP A 65 -2.85 -3.34 -10.87
N VAL A 66 -1.81 -2.91 -11.60
CA VAL A 66 -1.24 -1.57 -11.49
C VAL A 66 -0.84 -1.00 -12.85
N VAL A 67 -1.12 0.30 -13.04
CA VAL A 67 -0.62 1.10 -14.17
C VAL A 67 0.34 2.16 -13.62
N LEU A 68 1.58 2.12 -14.07
CA LEU A 68 2.58 3.13 -13.77
C LEU A 68 2.70 4.10 -14.94
N ALA A 69 2.64 5.38 -14.67
CA ALA A 69 2.86 6.44 -15.65
C ALA A 69 3.67 7.57 -15.02
N PRO A 70 4.33 8.42 -15.82
CA PRO A 70 5.03 9.58 -15.28
C PRO A 70 4.11 10.41 -14.38
N TYR A 71 4.58 10.79 -13.19
CA TYR A 71 3.75 11.52 -12.23
C TYR A 71 3.18 12.82 -12.82
N THR A 72 3.95 13.48 -13.68
CA THR A 72 3.51 14.68 -14.41
C THR A 72 2.33 14.42 -15.35
N THR A 73 2.29 13.24 -15.98
CA THR A 73 1.17 12.80 -16.83
C THR A 73 -0.06 12.52 -15.98
N VAL A 74 0.13 11.84 -14.85
CA VAL A 74 -0.95 11.54 -13.90
C VAL A 74 -1.55 12.85 -13.36
N MET A 75 -0.71 13.74 -12.85
CA MET A 75 -1.16 15.02 -12.30
C MET A 75 -1.87 15.91 -13.32
N LYS A 76 -1.24 16.13 -14.48
CA LYS A 76 -1.76 17.10 -15.46
C LYS A 76 -2.92 16.57 -16.30
N ARG A 77 -2.95 15.26 -16.59
CA ARG A 77 -3.88 14.69 -17.59
C ARG A 77 -4.94 13.76 -17.00
N LEU A 78 -4.60 12.98 -15.95
CA LEU A 78 -5.51 11.99 -15.37
C LEU A 78 -6.28 12.55 -14.19
N LEU A 79 -5.63 13.29 -13.30
CA LEU A 79 -6.20 13.79 -12.06
C LEU A 79 -6.48 15.30 -12.06
N ALA A 80 -5.84 16.06 -12.97
CA ALA A 80 -5.92 17.52 -13.03
C ALA A 80 -5.64 18.18 -11.66
N GLN A 81 -4.63 17.69 -10.96
CA GLN A 81 -4.23 18.16 -9.63
C GLN A 81 -2.79 18.71 -9.66
N THR A 82 -2.49 19.62 -8.75
CA THR A 82 -1.18 20.29 -8.64
C THR A 82 -0.33 19.75 -7.50
N TYR A 83 -0.83 18.80 -6.72
CA TYR A 83 -0.16 18.23 -5.56
C TYR A 83 0.01 16.72 -5.69
N LEU A 84 0.99 16.17 -5.00
CA LEU A 84 1.21 14.73 -4.87
C LEU A 84 0.39 14.19 -3.70
N SER A 85 -0.27 13.05 -3.89
CA SER A 85 -1.05 12.39 -2.83
C SER A 85 -0.16 11.66 -1.83
N GLY A 86 1.07 11.29 -2.23
CA GLY A 86 2.03 10.63 -1.39
C GLY A 86 3.38 10.47 -2.07
N ILE A 87 4.41 10.35 -1.26
CA ILE A 87 5.79 10.11 -1.68
C ILE A 87 6.30 8.91 -0.89
N PHE A 88 6.92 7.96 -1.58
CA PHE A 88 7.62 6.85 -0.94
C PHE A 88 9.11 7.12 -1.00
N ALA A 89 9.75 7.08 0.16
CA ALA A 89 11.19 7.21 0.31
C ALA A 89 11.75 5.97 1.01
N SER A 90 13.02 5.69 0.77
CA SER A 90 13.73 4.59 1.42
C SER A 90 15.02 5.14 2.05
N ALA A 91 15.23 4.84 3.33
CA ALA A 91 16.50 5.08 3.98
C ALA A 91 17.55 4.07 3.49
N LEU A 92 18.83 4.42 3.59
CA LEU A 92 19.93 3.55 3.19
C LEU A 92 20.03 2.30 4.09
N THR A 93 19.76 2.47 5.37
CA THR A 93 19.72 1.40 6.37
C THR A 93 18.54 1.63 7.31
N GLU A 94 18.11 0.58 8.00
CA GLU A 94 16.98 0.65 8.95
C GLU A 94 17.27 1.61 10.11
N ASP A 95 18.51 1.63 10.61
CA ASP A 95 18.93 2.49 11.70
C ASP A 95 18.87 3.99 11.34
N MET A 96 18.92 4.35 10.07
CA MET A 96 18.84 5.73 9.58
C MET A 96 17.41 6.20 9.32
N THR A 97 16.41 5.39 9.65
CA THR A 97 15.02 5.74 9.36
C THR A 97 14.56 6.98 10.13
N GLU A 98 14.93 7.11 11.41
CA GLU A 98 14.57 8.29 12.22
C GLU A 98 15.23 9.57 11.69
N GLU A 99 16.52 9.50 11.35
CA GLU A 99 17.25 10.62 10.75
C GLU A 99 16.64 11.03 9.40
N ALA A 100 16.27 10.05 8.57
CA ALA A 100 15.59 10.30 7.30
C ALA A 100 14.22 10.96 7.50
N VAL A 101 13.46 10.60 8.52
CA VAL A 101 12.17 11.24 8.87
C VAL A 101 12.38 12.70 9.24
N ASP A 102 13.38 13.00 10.04
CA ASP A 102 13.72 14.37 10.46
C ASP A 102 14.18 15.24 9.27
N GLU A 103 15.01 14.69 8.39
CA GLU A 103 15.43 15.38 7.17
C GLU A 103 14.25 15.66 6.23
N ILE A 104 13.39 14.65 6.00
CA ILE A 104 12.20 14.80 5.14
C ILE A 104 11.26 15.86 5.73
N THR A 105 11.03 15.83 7.04
CA THR A 105 10.22 16.81 7.76
C THR A 105 10.77 18.23 7.55
N THR A 106 12.07 18.41 7.72
CA THR A 106 12.73 19.70 7.55
C THR A 106 12.60 20.20 6.11
N ILE A 107 12.79 19.32 5.13
CA ILE A 107 12.68 19.66 3.71
C ILE A 107 11.23 20.05 3.36
N LEU A 108 10.25 19.25 3.78
CA LEU A 108 8.84 19.51 3.48
C LEU A 108 8.34 20.79 4.14
N ARG A 109 8.66 21.05 5.40
CA ARG A 109 8.33 22.31 6.08
C ARG A 109 8.89 23.52 5.34
N ARG A 110 10.14 23.42 4.86
CA ARG A 110 10.78 24.49 4.08
C ARG A 110 10.09 24.71 2.73
N GLU A 111 9.81 23.63 1.98
CA GLU A 111 9.18 23.72 0.65
C GLU A 111 7.73 24.20 0.73
N HIS A 112 7.00 23.80 1.78
CA HIS A 112 5.64 24.26 2.07
C HIS A 112 5.60 25.64 2.73
N LYS A 113 6.79 26.21 3.08
CA LYS A 113 6.93 27.52 3.73
C LYS A 113 6.20 27.62 5.06
N LEU A 114 6.15 26.51 5.80
CA LEU A 114 5.56 26.46 7.14
C LEU A 114 6.45 27.22 8.12
N LYS A 115 5.82 27.98 9.02
CA LYS A 115 6.53 28.66 10.13
C LYS A 115 6.75 27.66 11.27
N GLU A 116 7.66 27.98 12.18
CA GLU A 116 7.93 27.14 13.37
C GLU A 116 6.69 26.87 14.24
N GLN A 117 5.72 27.76 14.20
CA GLN A 117 4.46 27.71 14.98
C GLN A 117 3.32 27.00 14.24
N ASP A 118 3.49 26.69 12.96
CA ASP A 118 2.45 26.09 12.15
C ASP A 118 2.50 24.55 12.29
N ASP A 119 1.35 23.91 12.37
CA ASP A 119 1.25 22.44 12.34
C ASP A 119 1.64 21.90 10.96
N ASP A 120 2.14 20.66 10.92
CA ASP A 120 2.51 20.01 9.67
C ASP A 120 1.26 19.69 8.84
N ASP A 121 1.28 20.04 7.57
CA ASP A 121 0.23 19.76 6.59
C ASP A 121 0.44 18.41 5.86
N PHE A 122 1.38 17.61 6.34
CA PHE A 122 1.72 16.28 5.84
C PHE A 122 1.85 15.27 6.98
N THR A 123 1.81 14.01 6.66
CA THR A 123 2.02 12.91 7.62
C THR A 123 3.08 11.96 7.09
N ILE A 124 4.11 11.73 7.86
CA ILE A 124 5.13 10.72 7.57
C ILE A 124 4.76 9.45 8.34
N ARG A 125 4.82 8.31 7.68
CA ARG A 125 4.60 6.99 8.29
C ARG A 125 5.76 6.09 7.96
N THR A 126 6.35 5.51 8.99
CA THR A 126 7.42 4.52 8.83
C THR A 126 6.85 3.11 8.71
N GLN A 127 7.62 2.22 8.08
CA GLN A 127 7.28 0.79 8.02
C GLN A 127 7.20 0.17 9.42
N GLN A 128 8.00 0.66 10.35
CA GLN A 128 8.03 0.19 11.73
C GLN A 128 6.75 0.56 12.49
N GLU A 129 6.23 1.78 12.30
CA GLU A 129 4.93 2.19 12.86
C GLU A 129 3.78 1.33 12.31
N LEU A 130 3.78 1.06 11.01
CA LEU A 130 2.80 0.18 10.39
C LEU A 130 2.85 -1.24 10.98
N SER A 131 4.05 -1.79 11.16
CA SER A 131 4.26 -3.11 11.79
C SER A 131 3.79 -3.13 13.24
N SER A 132 4.08 -2.09 14.02
CA SER A 132 3.65 -2.00 15.42
C SER A 132 2.14 -1.89 15.56
N MET A 133 1.46 -1.16 14.67
CA MET A 133 0.00 -1.10 14.61
C MET A 133 -0.62 -2.47 14.33
N MET A 134 -0.05 -3.23 13.40
CA MET A 134 -0.51 -4.59 13.09
C MET A 134 -0.31 -5.54 14.27
N ASN A 135 0.83 -5.48 14.95
CA ASN A 135 1.10 -6.28 16.15
C ASN A 135 0.10 -5.98 17.27
N THR A 136 -0.17 -4.70 17.53
CA THR A 136 -1.15 -4.28 18.53
C THR A 136 -2.55 -4.85 18.22
N THR A 137 -2.95 -4.83 16.97
CA THR A 137 -4.24 -5.40 16.53
C THR A 137 -4.28 -6.92 16.75
N THR A 138 -3.19 -7.62 16.44
CA THR A 138 -3.06 -9.07 16.64
C THR A 138 -3.12 -9.42 18.13
N ASP A 139 -2.45 -8.65 18.98
CA ASP A 139 -2.46 -8.83 20.43
C ASP A 139 -3.86 -8.63 21.02
N LEU A 140 -4.60 -7.63 20.58
CA LEU A 140 -5.99 -7.42 20.96
C LEU A 140 -6.89 -8.61 20.55
N MET A 141 -6.74 -9.12 19.32
CA MET A 141 -7.49 -10.28 18.85
C MET A 141 -7.14 -11.53 19.65
N THR A 142 -5.87 -11.75 19.95
CA THR A 142 -5.41 -12.89 20.75
C THR A 142 -5.96 -12.80 22.17
N THR A 143 -5.95 -11.61 22.77
CA THR A 143 -6.51 -11.39 24.11
C THR A 143 -8.02 -11.65 24.14
N LEU A 144 -8.76 -11.18 23.15
CA LEU A 144 -10.19 -11.46 23.03
C LEU A 144 -10.47 -12.95 22.89
N LEU A 145 -9.73 -13.68 22.05
CA LEU A 145 -9.87 -15.12 21.89
C LEU A 145 -9.54 -15.85 23.18
N ALA A 146 -8.51 -15.46 23.90
CA ALA A 146 -8.15 -16.02 25.19
C ALA A 146 -9.25 -15.81 26.26
N CYS A 147 -9.86 -14.63 26.30
CA CYS A 147 -11.00 -14.35 27.17
C CYS A 147 -12.21 -15.24 26.84
N ILE A 148 -12.55 -15.37 25.56
CA ILE A 148 -13.68 -16.22 25.13
C ILE A 148 -13.40 -17.69 25.48
N ALA A 149 -12.20 -18.18 25.22
CA ALA A 149 -11.79 -19.54 25.56
C ALA A 149 -11.83 -19.77 27.08
N GLY A 150 -11.37 -18.80 27.87
CA GLY A 150 -11.44 -18.86 29.32
C GLY A 150 -12.86 -18.95 29.86
N ILE A 151 -13.79 -18.14 29.33
CA ILE A 151 -15.21 -18.19 29.71
C ILE A 151 -15.81 -19.53 29.31
N SER A 152 -15.52 -20.04 28.11
CA SER A 152 -16.02 -21.34 27.66
C SER A 152 -15.56 -22.49 28.57
N LEU A 153 -14.28 -22.48 28.97
CA LEU A 153 -13.73 -23.46 29.92
C LEU A 153 -14.40 -23.42 31.27
N ILE A 154 -14.75 -22.25 31.79
CA ILE A 154 -15.46 -22.08 33.06
C ILE A 154 -16.88 -22.65 32.93
N VAL A 155 -17.57 -22.34 31.83
CA VAL A 155 -18.94 -22.83 31.59
C VAL A 155 -18.95 -24.35 31.45
N ASP A 156 -18.04 -24.95 30.70
CA ASP A 156 -17.88 -26.39 30.56
C ASP A 156 -17.53 -27.05 31.87
N GLY A 157 -16.64 -26.45 32.67
CA GLY A 157 -16.28 -26.92 34.02
C GLY A 157 -17.49 -27.00 34.97
N ILE A 158 -18.34 -25.97 34.93
CA ILE A 158 -19.59 -25.95 35.72
C ILE A 158 -20.58 -27.05 35.24
N GLY A 159 -20.65 -27.24 33.91
CA GLY A 159 -21.49 -28.30 33.34
C GLY A 159 -21.04 -29.69 33.77
N ILE A 160 -19.75 -29.98 33.73
CA ILE A 160 -19.17 -31.25 34.18
C ILE A 160 -19.38 -31.45 35.68
N MET A 161 -19.18 -30.41 36.48
CA MET A 161 -19.41 -30.45 37.93
C MET A 161 -20.86 -30.78 38.26
N ASN A 162 -21.85 -30.22 37.57
CA ASN A 162 -23.27 -30.52 37.75
C ASN A 162 -23.60 -31.97 37.44
N ILE A 163 -23.03 -32.54 36.37
CA ILE A 163 -23.25 -33.94 35.99
C ILE A 163 -22.64 -34.88 37.05
N MET A 164 -21.44 -34.58 37.52
CA MET A 164 -20.81 -35.38 38.58
C MET A 164 -21.56 -35.32 39.88
N TYR A 165 -22.13 -34.16 40.24
CA TYR A 165 -22.92 -34.03 41.48
C TYR A 165 -24.20 -34.89 41.45
N VAL A 166 -24.86 -34.95 40.32
CA VAL A 166 -26.07 -35.78 40.12
C VAL A 166 -25.73 -37.27 40.03
N SER A 167 -24.55 -37.65 39.56
CA SER A 167 -24.12 -39.04 39.40
C SER A 167 -23.66 -39.69 40.70
N VAL A 168 -23.40 -38.94 41.77
CA VAL A 168 -22.88 -39.43 43.07
C VAL A 168 -24.00 -39.52 44.15
N THR A 169 -25.22 -38.99 43.83
CA THR A 169 -26.39 -39.10 44.71
C THR A 169 -27.29 -40.24 44.26
#